data_5856c9b638fd42dd448217af967308a2
#
_entry.id   5856c9b638fd42dd448217af967308a2
#
_cell.length_a   1.000
_cell.length_b   1.000
_cell.length_c   1.000
_cell.angle_alpha   90.00
_cell.angle_beta   90.00
_cell.angle_gamma   90.00
#
_symmetry.space_group_name_H-M   'P 1'
#
loop_
_entity.id
_entity.type
_entity.pdbx_description
1 polymer ?
#
loop_
_entity_poly.entity_id
_entity_poly.type
_entity_poly.pdbx_seq_one_letter_code
_entity_poly.pdbx_strand_id
1 'polypeptide(L)'
;ECKEIQTIGIPGTIDNDINGTDFTIGFDTALNTIIESVDKIRDTASSHARTFIVEVMGRDCGDLALWAGLSVGAETIVLPEVNTDIKDVAEKIEHGIKRGKKHSIVMVAEGCMSGQECADELTKYINIDTRVSVLGHIQRGGSPSGADRVLASRLGGYAIELLKQGETAKGVG
;
A
#
# COMPACT_ATOMS: atom_id res chain seq x y z
N GLU A 1 27.27 -12.44 -22.89
CA GLU A 1 26.29 -11.37 -23.19
C GLU A 1 25.86 -11.51 -24.66
N CYS A 2 24.60 -11.88 -24.91
CA CYS A 2 24.05 -11.97 -26.27
C CYS A 2 23.67 -10.56 -26.74
N LYS A 3 24.56 -9.91 -27.47
CA LYS A 3 24.34 -8.55 -28.03
C LYS A 3 23.31 -8.50 -29.17
N GLU A 4 22.82 -9.66 -29.62
CA GLU A 4 21.91 -9.79 -30.76
C GLU A 4 20.42 -9.90 -30.37
N ILE A 5 20.09 -10.00 -29.07
CA ILE A 5 18.72 -10.12 -28.60
C ILE A 5 18.18 -8.73 -28.25
N GLN A 6 17.12 -8.33 -28.94
CA GLN A 6 16.39 -7.10 -28.60
C GLN A 6 15.59 -7.32 -27.30
N THR A 7 15.62 -6.32 -26.41
CA THR A 7 14.94 -6.39 -25.12
C THR A 7 14.17 -5.11 -24.82
N ILE A 8 12.94 -5.24 -24.34
CA ILE A 8 12.14 -4.16 -23.77
C ILE A 8 11.69 -4.58 -22.36
N GLY A 9 11.95 -3.71 -21.38
CA GLY A 9 11.53 -3.92 -20.00
C GLY A 9 10.10 -3.42 -19.78
N ILE A 10 9.31 -4.17 -19.03
CA ILE A 10 7.97 -3.77 -18.59
C ILE A 10 7.96 -3.82 -17.07
N PRO A 11 7.57 -2.71 -16.34
CA PRO A 11 7.58 -2.69 -14.89
C PRO A 11 6.50 -3.57 -14.30
N GLY A 12 6.88 -4.47 -13.38
CA GLY A 12 5.98 -5.38 -12.67
C GLY A 12 6.39 -5.50 -11.22
N THR A 13 5.72 -4.76 -10.35
CA THR A 13 5.88 -4.77 -8.89
C THR A 13 4.61 -4.22 -8.25
N ILE A 14 4.35 -4.59 -6.99
CA ILE A 14 3.26 -4.00 -6.21
C ILE A 14 3.65 -2.67 -5.57
N ASP A 15 4.95 -2.36 -5.46
CA ASP A 15 5.46 -1.25 -4.66
C ASP A 15 5.27 0.12 -5.34
N ASN A 16 5.09 0.15 -6.66
CA ASN A 16 4.96 1.36 -7.48
C ASN A 16 6.17 2.32 -7.40
N ASP A 17 7.35 1.76 -7.15
CA ASP A 17 8.60 2.48 -6.86
C ASP A 17 9.56 2.60 -8.05
N ILE A 18 9.07 2.38 -9.28
CA ILE A 18 9.90 2.44 -10.49
C ILE A 18 9.80 3.83 -11.14
N ASN A 19 10.93 4.55 -11.15
CA ASN A 19 11.00 5.85 -11.77
C ASN A 19 10.71 5.80 -13.28
N GLY A 20 9.86 6.70 -13.75
CA GLY A 20 9.48 6.81 -15.17
C GLY A 20 8.23 6.03 -15.54
N THR A 21 7.49 5.47 -14.56
CA THR A 21 6.15 4.92 -14.77
C THR A 21 5.16 5.54 -13.79
N ASP A 22 3.91 5.73 -14.20
CA ASP A 22 2.85 6.23 -13.36
C ASP A 22 2.29 5.12 -12.47
N PHE A 23 2.10 3.94 -13.03
CA PHE A 23 1.63 2.74 -12.34
C PHE A 23 2.39 1.51 -12.80
N THR A 24 2.74 0.65 -11.84
CA THR A 24 3.34 -0.65 -12.10
C THR A 24 2.29 -1.75 -12.16
N ILE A 25 2.52 -2.77 -13.00
CA ILE A 25 1.64 -3.95 -13.08
C ILE A 25 1.71 -4.72 -11.76
N GLY A 26 0.58 -4.81 -11.07
CA GLY A 26 0.45 -5.46 -9.76
C GLY A 26 0.04 -4.52 -8.63
N PHE A 27 0.28 -3.22 -8.77
CA PHE A 27 -0.07 -2.22 -7.76
C PHE A 27 -1.57 -2.18 -7.45
N ASP A 28 -2.42 -2.05 -8.48
CA ASP A 28 -3.87 -1.96 -8.30
C ASP A 28 -4.46 -3.26 -7.72
N THR A 29 -3.92 -4.40 -8.11
CA THR A 29 -4.31 -5.70 -7.54
C THR A 29 -3.98 -5.79 -6.04
N ALA A 30 -2.76 -5.37 -5.66
CA ALA A 30 -2.36 -5.32 -4.27
C ALA A 30 -3.20 -4.33 -3.46
N LEU A 31 -3.49 -3.16 -4.02
CA LEU A 31 -4.36 -2.14 -3.43
C LEU A 31 -5.75 -2.71 -3.11
N ASN A 32 -6.38 -3.40 -4.06
CA ASN A 32 -7.68 -4.04 -3.86
C ASN A 32 -7.63 -5.11 -2.76
N THR A 33 -6.55 -5.90 -2.69
CA THR A 33 -6.35 -6.89 -1.62
C THR A 33 -6.26 -6.23 -0.24
N ILE A 34 -5.57 -5.09 -0.13
CA ILE A 34 -5.48 -4.34 1.12
C ILE A 34 -6.86 -3.81 1.52
N ILE A 35 -7.59 -3.16 0.60
CA ILE A 35 -8.91 -2.60 0.85
C ILE A 35 -9.87 -3.70 1.36
N GLU A 36 -9.93 -4.84 0.66
CA GLU A 36 -10.77 -5.98 1.06
C GLU A 36 -10.40 -6.52 2.45
N SER A 37 -9.11 -6.56 2.76
CA SER A 37 -8.62 -7.02 4.07
C SER A 37 -9.01 -6.06 5.19
N VAL A 38 -8.87 -4.75 4.95
CA VAL A 38 -9.23 -3.71 5.92
C VAL A 38 -10.74 -3.67 6.15
N ASP A 39 -11.56 -3.87 5.12
CA ASP A 39 -13.01 -3.94 5.27
C ASP A 39 -13.42 -5.11 6.17
N LYS A 40 -12.80 -6.29 6.01
CA LYS A 40 -13.01 -7.44 6.90
C LYS A 40 -12.59 -7.14 8.34
N ILE A 41 -11.48 -6.43 8.55
CA ILE A 41 -11.03 -5.99 9.88
C ILE A 41 -12.07 -5.03 10.48
N ARG A 42 -12.56 -4.08 9.70
CA ARG A 42 -13.56 -3.08 10.13
C ARG A 42 -14.86 -3.74 10.58
N ASP A 43 -15.34 -4.74 9.85
CA ASP A 43 -16.56 -5.47 10.22
C ASP A 43 -16.43 -6.13 11.59
N THR A 44 -15.25 -6.61 11.95
CA THR A 44 -14.99 -7.20 13.27
C THR A 44 -14.82 -6.14 14.37
N ALA A 45 -14.49 -4.91 14.01
CA ALA A 45 -14.22 -3.81 14.94
C ALA A 45 -15.47 -3.21 15.59
N SER A 46 -16.66 -3.48 15.04
CA SER A 46 -17.91 -2.81 15.42
C SER A 46 -18.36 -3.05 16.86
N SER A 47 -17.80 -4.04 17.54
CA SER A 47 -18.25 -4.48 18.88
C SER A 47 -17.55 -3.83 20.07
N HIS A 48 -16.37 -3.21 19.89
CA HIS A 48 -15.56 -2.61 20.96
C HIS A 48 -14.77 -1.42 20.44
N ALA A 49 -14.56 -0.40 21.29
CA ALA A 49 -13.68 0.72 20.96
C ALA A 49 -12.22 0.21 20.82
N ARG A 50 -11.73 0.07 19.57
CA ARG A 50 -10.41 -0.46 19.25
C ARG A 50 -9.73 0.35 18.18
N THR A 51 -8.41 0.41 18.25
CA THR A 51 -7.57 0.93 17.17
C THR A 51 -6.90 -0.24 16.45
N PHE A 52 -7.09 -0.31 15.15
CA PHE A 52 -6.42 -1.27 14.28
C PHE A 52 -5.25 -0.59 13.59
N ILE A 53 -4.08 -1.16 13.76
CA ILE A 53 -2.87 -0.79 13.03
C ILE A 53 -2.69 -1.83 11.93
N VAL A 54 -2.73 -1.38 10.68
CA VAL A 54 -2.59 -2.25 9.51
C VAL A 54 -1.28 -1.93 8.82
N GLU A 55 -0.34 -2.85 8.92
CA GLU A 55 0.95 -2.77 8.22
C GLU A 55 0.79 -3.33 6.81
N VAL A 56 1.26 -2.56 5.83
CA VAL A 56 1.24 -2.92 4.42
C VAL A 56 2.63 -2.87 3.82
N MET A 57 2.86 -3.70 2.80
CA MET A 57 4.08 -3.70 2.01
C MET A 57 4.19 -2.43 1.18
N GLY A 58 5.30 -2.25 0.53
CA GLY A 58 5.63 -1.12 -0.35
C GLY A 58 7.12 -0.82 -0.31
N ARG A 59 7.90 -1.64 0.42
CA ARG A 59 9.33 -1.45 0.64
C ARG A 59 9.61 -0.04 1.17
N ASP A 60 10.32 0.80 0.43
CA ASP A 60 10.65 2.19 0.82
C ASP A 60 9.65 3.21 0.26
N CYS A 61 8.58 2.76 -0.41
CA CYS A 61 7.54 3.59 -1.01
C CYS A 61 6.23 3.48 -0.23
N GLY A 62 5.62 4.61 0.09
CA GLY A 62 4.37 4.71 0.83
C GLY A 62 3.10 4.63 -0.02
N ASP A 63 3.19 4.46 -1.34
CA ASP A 63 2.05 4.54 -2.25
C ASP A 63 0.91 3.57 -1.89
N LEU A 64 1.22 2.29 -1.62
CA LEU A 64 0.19 1.32 -1.22
C LEU A 64 -0.52 1.75 0.07
N ALA A 65 0.24 2.21 1.08
CA ALA A 65 -0.33 2.68 2.33
C ALA A 65 -1.18 3.93 2.12
N LEU A 66 -0.73 4.86 1.27
CA LEU A 66 -1.44 6.10 0.98
C LEU A 66 -2.76 5.84 0.26
N TRP A 67 -2.71 5.14 -0.86
CA TRP A 67 -3.91 4.85 -1.65
C TRP A 67 -4.92 3.98 -0.89
N ALA A 68 -4.44 2.95 -0.21
CA ALA A 68 -5.31 2.11 0.62
C ALA A 68 -5.90 2.89 1.79
N GLY A 69 -5.07 3.64 2.52
CA GLY A 69 -5.51 4.41 3.68
C GLY A 69 -6.57 5.46 3.31
N LEU A 70 -6.40 6.17 2.19
CA LEU A 70 -7.41 7.09 1.67
C LEU A 70 -8.70 6.36 1.27
N SER A 71 -8.59 5.23 0.56
CA SER A 71 -9.73 4.46 0.08
C SER A 71 -10.59 3.91 1.21
N VAL A 72 -9.97 3.47 2.31
CA VAL A 72 -10.68 2.93 3.47
C VAL A 72 -11.03 4.00 4.52
N GLY A 73 -10.62 5.25 4.33
CA GLY A 73 -10.86 6.34 5.28
C GLY A 73 -10.13 6.12 6.61
N ALA A 74 -8.84 5.74 6.56
CA ALA A 74 -8.00 5.62 7.74
C ALA A 74 -7.84 6.97 8.46
N GLU A 75 -7.79 6.97 9.78
CA GLU A 75 -7.59 8.17 10.59
C GLU A 75 -6.20 8.77 10.39
N THR A 76 -5.23 7.91 10.17
CA THR A 76 -3.85 8.30 9.91
C THR A 76 -3.18 7.29 9.00
N ILE A 77 -2.27 7.79 8.18
CA ILE A 77 -1.42 6.99 7.30
C ILE A 77 0.02 7.39 7.62
N VAL A 78 0.83 6.42 8.01
CA VAL A 78 2.25 6.59 8.36
C VAL A 78 3.08 6.17 7.16
N LEU A 79 3.81 7.13 6.58
CA LEU A 79 4.52 6.99 5.31
C LEU A 79 6.00 7.28 5.48
N PRO A 80 6.90 6.61 4.74
CA PRO A 80 8.32 6.91 4.79
C PRO A 80 8.66 8.29 4.21
N GLU A 81 7.84 8.83 3.30
CA GLU A 81 8.04 10.14 2.66
C GLU A 81 7.69 11.33 3.58
N VAL A 82 6.97 11.07 4.67
CA VAL A 82 6.48 12.12 5.58
C VAL A 82 6.86 11.80 7.01
N ASN A 83 7.56 12.72 7.66
CA ASN A 83 7.83 12.57 9.10
C ASN A 83 6.53 12.68 9.91
N THR A 84 6.08 11.54 10.43
CA THR A 84 4.85 11.45 11.22
C THR A 84 5.21 11.33 12.70
N ASP A 85 4.77 12.29 13.52
CA ASP A 85 4.87 12.17 14.98
C ASP A 85 3.75 11.28 15.50
N ILE A 86 4.12 10.20 16.19
CA ILE A 86 3.14 9.25 16.77
C ILE A 86 2.29 9.92 17.85
N LYS A 87 2.78 10.98 18.48
CA LYS A 87 1.97 11.80 19.39
C LYS A 87 0.79 12.42 18.68
N ASP A 88 0.99 13.00 17.49
CA ASP A 88 -0.10 13.58 16.68
C ASP A 88 -1.11 12.50 16.26
N VAL A 89 -0.64 11.29 15.98
CA VAL A 89 -1.49 10.14 15.70
C VAL A 89 -2.38 9.81 16.91
N ALA A 90 -1.79 9.76 18.11
CA ALA A 90 -2.52 9.52 19.36
C ALA A 90 -3.58 10.59 19.61
N GLU A 91 -3.24 11.87 19.43
CA GLU A 91 -4.18 13.00 19.60
C GLU A 91 -5.37 12.91 18.61
N LYS A 92 -5.14 12.54 17.35
CA LYS A 92 -6.20 12.34 16.36
C LYS A 92 -7.14 11.19 16.75
N ILE A 93 -6.59 10.07 17.21
CA ILE A 93 -7.38 8.93 17.69
C ILE A 93 -8.22 9.34 18.90
N GLU A 94 -7.62 9.98 19.89
CA GLU A 94 -8.30 10.43 21.08
C GLU A 94 -9.45 11.42 20.75
N HIS A 95 -9.20 12.35 19.82
CA HIS A 95 -10.23 13.26 19.34
C HIS A 95 -11.38 12.52 18.65
N GLY A 96 -11.06 11.50 17.84
CA GLY A 96 -12.06 10.62 17.21
C GLY A 96 -12.94 9.93 18.25
N ILE A 97 -12.34 9.34 19.29
CA ILE A 97 -13.05 8.67 20.39
C ILE A 97 -13.97 9.66 21.12
N LYS A 98 -13.48 10.85 21.45
CA LYS A 98 -14.29 11.92 22.10
C LYS A 98 -15.50 12.34 21.26
N ARG A 99 -15.43 12.19 19.94
CA ARG A 99 -16.54 12.44 18.99
C ARG A 99 -17.45 11.26 18.79
N GLY A 100 -17.25 10.15 19.53
CA GLY A 100 -18.08 8.97 19.48
C GLY A 100 -17.68 7.92 18.43
N LYS A 101 -16.49 8.03 17.82
CA LYS A 101 -15.96 6.94 16.97
C LYS A 101 -15.72 5.69 17.81
N LYS A 102 -16.19 4.55 17.31
CA LYS A 102 -16.05 3.25 17.99
C LYS A 102 -14.79 2.50 17.58
N HIS A 103 -14.18 2.85 16.45
CA HIS A 103 -12.96 2.22 15.94
C HIS A 103 -12.12 3.25 15.18
N SER A 104 -10.82 3.04 15.15
CA SER A 104 -9.87 3.80 14.38
C SER A 104 -8.97 2.86 13.58
N ILE A 105 -8.58 3.26 12.37
CA ILE A 105 -7.64 2.55 11.52
C ILE A 105 -6.43 3.43 11.31
N VAL A 106 -5.25 2.89 11.62
CA VAL A 106 -3.95 3.49 11.30
C VAL A 106 -3.28 2.61 10.26
N MET A 107 -3.04 3.17 9.09
CA MET A 107 -2.29 2.49 8.03
C MET A 107 -0.81 2.77 8.20
N VAL A 108 0.04 1.74 8.14
CA VAL A 108 1.49 1.87 8.31
C VAL A 108 2.20 1.24 7.13
N ALA A 109 3.03 2.02 6.43
CA ALA A 109 3.93 1.51 5.41
C ALA A 109 5.13 0.82 6.08
N GLU A 110 5.46 -0.42 5.68
CA GLU A 110 6.57 -1.22 6.24
C GLU A 110 7.91 -0.50 6.18
N GLY A 111 8.12 0.38 5.20
CA GLY A 111 9.35 1.15 5.03
C GLY A 111 9.54 2.28 6.06
N CYS A 112 8.50 2.60 6.83
CA CYS A 112 8.59 3.61 7.89
C CYS A 112 8.86 2.96 9.26
N MET A 113 8.03 2.05 9.67
CA MET A 113 8.13 1.27 10.90
C MET A 113 7.23 0.04 10.82
N SER A 114 7.45 -0.95 11.66
CA SER A 114 6.52 -2.07 11.80
C SER A 114 5.22 -1.64 12.50
N GLY A 115 4.13 -2.35 12.22
CA GLY A 115 2.87 -2.12 12.92
C GLY A 115 2.98 -2.34 14.43
N GLN A 116 3.85 -3.25 14.87
CA GLN A 116 4.09 -3.49 16.29
C GLN A 116 4.84 -2.32 16.95
N GLU A 117 5.88 -1.78 16.31
CA GLU A 117 6.57 -0.57 16.78
C GLU A 117 5.61 0.62 16.88
N CYS A 118 4.73 0.80 15.88
CA CYS A 118 3.69 1.82 15.92
C CYS A 118 2.75 1.63 17.11
N ALA A 119 2.32 0.40 17.41
CA ALA A 119 1.48 0.09 18.56
C ALA A 119 2.18 0.40 19.88
N ASP A 120 3.43 -0.01 20.01
CA ASP A 120 4.23 0.18 21.22
C ASP A 120 4.48 1.69 21.49
N GLU A 121 4.75 2.46 20.44
CA GLU A 121 4.88 3.92 20.54
C GLU A 121 3.57 4.59 20.92
N LEU A 122 2.43 4.20 20.32
CA LEU A 122 1.12 4.75 20.63
C LEU A 122 0.73 4.56 22.11
N THR A 123 1.08 3.41 22.71
CA THR A 123 0.76 3.13 24.12
C THR A 123 1.42 4.10 25.10
N LYS A 124 2.48 4.82 24.70
CA LYS A 124 3.13 5.83 25.53
C LYS A 124 2.28 7.11 25.68
N TYR A 125 1.37 7.36 24.77
CA TYR A 125 0.58 8.60 24.71
C TYR A 125 -0.90 8.38 25.03
N ILE A 126 -1.45 7.19 24.70
CA ILE A 126 -2.86 6.92 24.87
C ILE A 126 -3.10 5.47 25.33
N ASN A 127 -3.97 5.28 26.30
CA ASN A 127 -4.36 3.95 26.80
C ASN A 127 -5.59 3.44 26.05
N ILE A 128 -5.35 2.73 24.94
CA ILE A 128 -6.41 2.14 24.09
C ILE A 128 -6.11 0.70 23.74
N ASP A 129 -7.14 -0.10 23.50
CA ASP A 129 -6.99 -1.47 22.97
C ASP A 129 -6.52 -1.40 21.49
N THR A 130 -5.28 -1.75 21.23
CA THR A 130 -4.66 -1.77 19.91
C THR A 130 -4.56 -3.19 19.37
N ARG A 131 -4.85 -3.37 18.09
CA ARG A 131 -4.65 -4.63 17.38
C ARG A 131 -3.82 -4.38 16.14
N VAL A 132 -2.78 -5.18 15.96
CA VAL A 132 -1.89 -5.11 14.81
C VAL A 132 -2.26 -6.21 13.82
N SER A 133 -2.34 -5.85 12.56
CA SER A 133 -2.52 -6.77 11.44
C SER A 133 -1.46 -6.48 10.39
N VAL A 134 -0.54 -7.43 10.19
CA VAL A 134 0.48 -7.36 9.13
C VAL A 134 -0.04 -8.12 7.94
N LEU A 135 -0.35 -7.44 6.83
CA LEU A 135 -0.90 -8.10 5.64
C LEU A 135 0.17 -8.89 4.90
N GLY A 136 1.38 -8.34 4.78
CA GLY A 136 2.51 -9.07 4.21
C GLY A 136 2.23 -9.68 2.83
N HIS A 137 2.66 -10.91 2.63
CA HIS A 137 2.67 -11.57 1.32
C HIS A 137 1.30 -11.86 0.69
N ILE A 138 0.17 -11.75 1.41
CA ILE A 138 -1.16 -11.85 0.78
C ILE A 138 -1.39 -10.76 -0.26
N GLN A 139 -0.67 -9.64 -0.17
CA GLN A 139 -0.70 -8.54 -1.12
C GLN A 139 -0.07 -8.91 -2.48
N ARG A 140 0.75 -9.96 -2.53
CA ARG A 140 1.47 -10.39 -3.74
C ARG A 140 0.71 -11.42 -4.57
N GLY A 141 -0.46 -11.85 -4.12
CA GLY A 141 -1.25 -12.90 -4.76
C GLY A 141 -2.60 -12.42 -5.26
N GLY A 142 -3.37 -13.35 -5.78
CA GLY A 142 -4.74 -13.13 -6.22
C GLY A 142 -4.89 -12.96 -7.73
N SER A 143 -6.15 -12.78 -8.17
CA SER A 143 -6.46 -12.52 -9.58
C SER A 143 -6.16 -11.06 -9.91
N PRO A 144 -5.47 -10.78 -11.04
CA PRO A 144 -5.21 -9.41 -11.47
C PRO A 144 -6.51 -8.61 -11.62
N SER A 145 -6.49 -7.38 -11.15
CA SER A 145 -7.60 -6.42 -11.32
C SER A 145 -7.83 -6.06 -12.79
N GLY A 146 -8.97 -5.48 -13.09
CA GLY A 146 -9.25 -4.95 -14.43
C GLY A 146 -8.23 -3.90 -14.88
N ALA A 147 -7.80 -3.03 -13.96
CA ALA A 147 -6.81 -2.00 -14.24
C ALA A 147 -5.45 -2.60 -14.60
N ASP A 148 -4.94 -3.54 -13.81
CA ASP A 148 -3.67 -4.23 -14.10
C ASP A 148 -3.70 -5.01 -15.42
N ARG A 149 -4.83 -5.64 -15.76
CA ARG A 149 -4.98 -6.36 -17.04
C ARG A 149 -4.91 -5.40 -18.24
N VAL A 150 -5.56 -4.26 -18.14
CA VAL A 150 -5.53 -3.23 -19.19
C VAL A 150 -4.15 -2.62 -19.30
N LEU A 151 -3.50 -2.27 -18.18
CA LEU A 151 -2.15 -1.73 -18.16
C LEU A 151 -1.16 -2.73 -18.79
N ALA A 152 -1.19 -4.00 -18.39
CA ALA A 152 -0.33 -5.04 -18.94
C ALA A 152 -0.52 -5.21 -20.46
N SER A 153 -1.77 -5.16 -20.93
CA SER A 153 -2.08 -5.25 -22.37
C SER A 153 -1.52 -4.05 -23.15
N ARG A 154 -1.66 -2.84 -22.62
CA ARG A 154 -1.14 -1.60 -23.22
C ARG A 154 0.39 -1.61 -23.28
N LEU A 155 1.05 -1.87 -22.16
CA LEU A 155 2.51 -1.89 -22.08
C LEU A 155 3.10 -3.02 -22.96
N GLY A 156 2.50 -4.21 -22.93
CA GLY A 156 2.91 -5.34 -23.79
C GLY A 156 2.75 -5.03 -25.28
N GLY A 157 1.61 -4.44 -25.68
CA GLY A 157 1.40 -4.03 -27.06
C GLY A 157 2.42 -3.00 -27.52
N TYR A 158 2.68 -1.98 -26.72
CA TYR A 158 3.65 -0.95 -27.04
C TYR A 158 5.09 -1.49 -27.08
N ALA A 159 5.46 -2.40 -26.18
CA ALA A 159 6.75 -3.06 -26.19
C ALA A 159 7.00 -3.82 -27.52
N ILE A 160 5.97 -4.51 -28.04
CA ILE A 160 6.06 -5.20 -29.35
C ILE A 160 6.23 -4.20 -30.50
N GLU A 161 5.55 -3.06 -30.47
CA GLU A 161 5.72 -2.02 -31.49
C GLU A 161 7.18 -1.48 -31.51
N LEU A 162 7.76 -1.24 -30.33
CA LEU A 162 9.17 -0.82 -30.21
C LEU A 162 10.13 -1.87 -30.78
N LEU A 163 9.92 -3.14 -30.46
CA LEU A 163 10.73 -4.25 -31.02
C LEU A 163 10.64 -4.33 -32.55
N LYS A 164 9.44 -4.13 -33.13
CA LYS A 164 9.27 -4.10 -34.59
C LYS A 164 10.03 -2.91 -35.23
N GLN A 165 10.21 -1.81 -34.51
CA GLN A 165 10.98 -0.65 -34.96
C GLN A 165 12.49 -0.83 -34.79
N GLY A 166 12.95 -1.98 -34.29
CA GLY A 166 14.36 -2.25 -34.03
C GLY A 166 14.90 -1.65 -32.74
N GLU A 167 14.02 -1.13 -31.87
CA GLU A 167 14.41 -0.57 -30.58
C GLU A 167 14.79 -1.66 -29.59
N THR A 168 15.75 -1.38 -28.71
CA THR A 168 16.23 -2.31 -27.70
C THR A 168 16.75 -1.58 -26.46
N ALA A 169 16.86 -2.30 -25.34
CA ALA A 169 17.37 -1.79 -24.06
C ALA A 169 16.57 -0.59 -23.53
N LYS A 170 15.26 -0.57 -23.77
CA LYS A 170 14.34 0.47 -23.30
C LYS A 170 13.37 -0.12 -22.29
N GLY A 171 12.82 0.73 -21.43
CA GLY A 171 11.66 0.44 -20.59
C GLY A 171 10.41 1.13 -21.15
N VAL A 172 9.25 0.55 -20.89
CA VAL A 172 7.93 1.16 -21.13
C VAL A 172 7.19 1.27 -19.81
N GLY A 173 6.54 2.44 -19.55
CA GLY A 173 5.83 2.70 -18.31
C GLY A 173 4.83 3.86 -18.47
#